data_4a188c2578c9b2b580f83655cbab9f78
#
_entry.id   4a188c2578c9b2b580f83655cbab9f78
#
_cell.length_a   1.000
_cell.length_b   1.000
_cell.length_c   1.000
_cell.angle_alpha   90.00
_cell.angle_beta   90.00
_cell.angle_gamma   90.00
#
_symmetry.space_group_name_H-M   'P 1'
#
loop_
_entity.id
_entity.type
_entity.pdbx_description
1 polymer ?
#
loop_
_entity_poly.entity_id
_entity_poly.type
_entity_poly.pdbx_seq_one_letter_code
_entity_poly.pdbx_strand_id
1 'polypeptide(L)'
;MQLDQASRGFSFAADGPLDMRMSKRGESAADVVNSRDQDELADIIYHYGDERRSRAVARAIIRAREAAPIERTSALAEIVAKAVGPAGRGNKKGGKRIHPATRTFQALRIYVNSEIEELRLGLAAAERLLAPQGWLAVVSFHSLEDREVKQFLSQRAGLQPGGSRHRPPNEDQRPITFHLPRRGAVKPKEAEMAVNPRARSARLRVAQRTDVPANVIPANDVEAAL
;
A
#
# COMPACT_ATOMS: atom_id res chain seq x y z
N MET A 1 -15.92 -4.41 11.01
CA MET A 1 -14.71 -4.38 10.14
C MET A 1 -13.48 -4.15 11.01
N GLN A 2 -12.26 -4.55 10.57
CA GLN A 2 -11.02 -4.49 11.37
C GLN A 2 -10.72 -3.08 11.90
N LEU A 3 -10.94 -2.03 11.08
CA LEU A 3 -10.73 -0.62 11.48
C LEU A 3 -11.68 -0.11 12.57
N ASP A 4 -12.80 -0.78 12.79
CA ASP A 4 -13.81 -0.37 13.77
C ASP A 4 -13.64 -1.10 15.11
N GLN A 5 -12.71 -2.05 15.19
CA GLN A 5 -12.41 -2.83 16.38
C GLN A 5 -11.13 -2.33 17.04
N ALA A 6 -11.22 -1.58 18.12
CA ALA A 6 -10.05 -1.06 18.84
C ALA A 6 -9.08 -2.16 19.27
N SER A 7 -9.60 -3.34 19.66
CA SER A 7 -8.80 -4.50 20.05
C SER A 7 -7.90 -5.09 18.93
N ARG A 8 -8.10 -4.67 17.68
CA ARG A 8 -7.29 -5.11 16.53
C ARG A 8 -6.12 -4.16 16.21
N GLY A 9 -6.08 -2.96 16.78
CA GLY A 9 -4.98 -2.01 16.65
C GLY A 9 -4.81 -1.34 15.28
N PHE A 10 -5.77 -1.48 14.35
CA PHE A 10 -5.67 -0.88 13.00
C PHE A 10 -5.91 0.62 12.98
N SER A 11 -6.49 1.17 14.04
CA SER A 11 -6.87 2.59 14.15
C SER A 11 -6.43 3.16 15.49
N PHE A 12 -6.10 4.43 15.48
CA PHE A 12 -5.83 5.22 16.70
C PHE A 12 -7.02 6.13 17.08
N ALA A 13 -8.16 6.01 16.41
CA ALA A 13 -9.37 6.75 16.76
C ALA A 13 -9.94 6.30 18.10
N ALA A 14 -9.78 5.04 18.44
CA ALA A 14 -9.99 4.47 19.77
C ALA A 14 -8.71 3.75 20.18
N ASP A 15 -8.32 3.91 21.45
CA ASP A 15 -7.10 3.27 21.94
C ASP A 15 -7.26 1.75 22.06
N GLY A 16 -6.24 1.02 21.65
CA GLY A 16 -6.19 -0.43 21.67
C GLY A 16 -4.76 -0.97 21.67
N PRO A 17 -4.58 -2.30 21.73
CA PRO A 17 -3.27 -2.91 21.57
C PRO A 17 -2.72 -2.59 20.16
N LEU A 18 -1.41 -2.39 20.05
CA LEU A 18 -0.75 -2.10 18.78
C LEU A 18 -0.46 -3.41 18.03
N ASP A 19 -1.52 -4.10 17.56
CA ASP A 19 -1.41 -5.42 16.90
C ASP A 19 -1.29 -5.30 15.37
N MET A 20 -2.32 -4.85 14.69
CA MET A 20 -2.47 -4.69 13.23
C MET A 20 -2.40 -5.97 12.40
N ARG A 21 -2.29 -7.17 12.98
CA ARG A 21 -2.27 -8.43 12.22
C ARG A 21 -3.65 -8.82 11.72
N MET A 22 -3.79 -9.10 10.45
CA MET A 22 -5.04 -9.62 9.87
C MET A 22 -5.27 -11.08 10.28
N SER A 23 -4.26 -11.92 10.20
CA SER A 23 -4.30 -13.35 10.51
C SER A 23 -4.12 -13.68 12.00
N LYS A 24 -3.76 -12.72 12.85
CA LYS A 24 -3.33 -12.91 14.26
C LYS A 24 -2.08 -13.78 14.41
N ARG A 25 -1.38 -14.10 13.34
CA ARG A 25 -0.10 -14.85 13.35
C ARG A 25 1.03 -13.93 12.93
N GLY A 26 2.25 -14.31 13.27
CA GLY A 26 3.44 -13.55 12.92
C GLY A 26 3.64 -12.32 13.82
N GLU A 27 4.50 -11.42 13.38
CA GLU A 27 4.94 -10.23 14.08
C GLU A 27 3.83 -9.17 14.10
N SER A 28 3.58 -8.57 15.26
CA SER A 28 2.62 -7.47 15.43
C SER A 28 3.28 -6.11 15.15
N ALA A 29 2.48 -5.06 15.01
CA ALA A 29 3.01 -3.70 14.88
C ALA A 29 3.78 -3.26 16.15
N ALA A 30 3.40 -3.76 17.34
CA ALA A 30 4.15 -3.55 18.57
C ALA A 30 5.55 -4.20 18.49
N ASP A 31 5.63 -5.45 17.99
CA ASP A 31 6.91 -6.12 17.82
C ASP A 31 7.80 -5.32 16.84
N VAL A 32 7.27 -4.88 15.71
CA VAL A 32 8.01 -4.08 14.72
C VAL A 32 8.57 -2.80 15.33
N VAL A 33 7.76 -2.00 16.00
CA VAL A 33 8.23 -0.70 16.56
C VAL A 33 9.19 -0.88 17.73
N ASN A 34 9.12 -2.00 18.44
CA ASN A 34 9.98 -2.25 19.59
C ASN A 34 11.26 -3.02 19.24
N SER A 35 11.33 -3.74 18.10
CA SER A 35 12.50 -4.57 17.74
C SER A 35 13.37 -3.98 16.63
N ARG A 36 12.76 -3.39 15.57
CA ARG A 36 13.49 -2.90 14.38
C ARG A 36 14.44 -1.76 14.72
N ASP A 37 15.56 -1.66 14.00
CA ASP A 37 16.47 -0.52 14.15
C ASP A 37 15.89 0.77 13.53
N GLN A 38 16.61 1.88 13.69
CA GLN A 38 16.13 3.20 13.26
C GLN A 38 15.98 3.29 11.74
N ASP A 39 16.92 2.72 11.00
CA ASP A 39 16.94 2.82 9.54
C ASP A 39 15.87 1.91 8.93
N GLU A 40 15.72 0.69 9.44
CA GLU A 40 14.63 -0.22 9.07
C GLU A 40 13.25 0.42 9.31
N LEU A 41 13.02 1.03 10.49
CA LEU A 41 11.76 1.74 10.77
C LEU A 41 11.55 2.92 9.84
N ALA A 42 12.60 3.68 9.55
CA ALA A 42 12.51 4.81 8.63
C ALA A 42 12.15 4.36 7.22
N ASP A 43 12.72 3.25 6.76
CA ASP A 43 12.45 2.69 5.43
C ASP A 43 11.03 2.13 5.33
N ILE A 44 10.56 1.39 6.33
CA ILE A 44 9.17 0.92 6.41
C ILE A 44 8.21 2.12 6.30
N ILE A 45 8.42 3.15 7.13
CA ILE A 45 7.54 4.32 7.18
C ILE A 45 7.59 5.13 5.88
N TYR A 46 8.76 5.20 5.23
CA TYR A 46 8.92 5.90 3.97
C TYR A 46 8.28 5.15 2.80
N HIS A 47 8.63 3.89 2.62
CA HIS A 47 8.23 3.12 1.44
C HIS A 47 6.73 2.76 1.45
N TYR A 48 6.18 2.40 2.61
CA TYR A 48 4.78 2.01 2.73
C TYR A 48 3.83 3.15 3.14
N GLY A 49 4.37 4.24 3.74
CA GLY A 49 3.56 5.37 4.21
C GLY A 49 3.67 6.64 3.36
N ASP A 50 4.61 6.73 2.42
CA ASP A 50 4.96 7.99 1.73
C ASP A 50 5.25 9.13 2.75
N GLU A 51 5.77 8.82 3.97
CA GLU A 51 6.03 9.81 5.00
C GLU A 51 7.44 10.42 4.85
N ARG A 52 7.50 11.65 4.43
CA ARG A 52 8.77 12.35 4.19
C ARG A 52 9.61 12.57 5.46
N ARG A 53 8.95 12.57 6.63
CA ARG A 53 9.62 12.70 7.93
C ARG A 53 9.91 11.35 8.59
N SER A 54 9.95 10.26 7.82
CA SER A 54 10.12 8.89 8.31
C SER A 54 11.31 8.75 9.27
N ARG A 55 12.46 9.34 8.95
CA ARG A 55 13.63 9.35 9.84
C ARG A 55 13.41 10.06 11.17
N ALA A 56 12.63 11.14 11.19
CA ALA A 56 12.30 11.84 12.43
C ALA A 56 11.31 11.02 13.28
N VAL A 57 10.36 10.36 12.63
CA VAL A 57 9.40 9.45 13.27
C VAL A 57 10.13 8.25 13.85
N ALA A 58 10.97 7.57 13.06
CA ALA A 58 11.76 6.42 13.53
C ALA A 58 12.61 6.78 14.76
N ARG A 59 13.34 7.90 14.70
CA ARG A 59 14.12 8.38 15.85
C ARG A 59 13.27 8.64 17.09
N ALA A 60 12.04 9.17 16.93
CA ALA A 60 11.14 9.40 18.04
C ALA A 60 10.62 8.09 18.65
N ILE A 61 10.34 7.08 17.82
CA ILE A 61 9.97 5.74 18.25
C ILE A 61 11.11 5.10 19.05
N ILE A 62 12.34 5.12 18.52
CA ILE A 62 13.52 4.57 19.22
C ILE A 62 13.67 5.19 20.61
N ARG A 63 13.66 6.52 20.71
CA ARG A 63 13.77 7.22 22.03
C ARG A 63 12.64 6.86 22.97
N ALA A 64 11.42 6.70 22.47
CA ALA A 64 10.27 6.41 23.32
C ALA A 64 10.36 4.99 23.90
N ARG A 65 10.74 4.01 23.09
CA ARG A 65 10.84 2.61 23.52
C ARG A 65 11.99 2.34 24.50
N GLU A 66 13.02 3.21 24.52
CA GLU A 66 14.09 3.17 25.53
C GLU A 66 13.54 3.38 26.96
N ALA A 67 12.47 4.15 27.11
CA ALA A 67 11.83 4.40 28.40
C ALA A 67 10.81 3.32 28.77
N ALA A 68 9.99 2.88 27.80
CA ALA A 68 9.02 1.81 27.97
C ALA A 68 8.57 1.26 26.60
N PRO A 69 8.26 -0.05 26.47
CA PRO A 69 7.73 -0.62 25.25
C PRO A 69 6.47 0.10 24.76
N ILE A 70 6.35 0.26 23.46
CA ILE A 70 5.18 0.91 22.82
C ILE A 70 4.15 -0.18 22.47
N GLU A 71 3.13 -0.31 23.29
CA GLU A 71 2.13 -1.39 23.19
C GLU A 71 0.73 -0.89 22.79
N ARG A 72 0.52 0.44 22.78
CA ARG A 72 -0.80 1.04 22.58
C ARG A 72 -0.83 1.93 21.35
N THR A 73 -1.97 1.90 20.64
CA THR A 73 -2.18 2.74 19.44
C THR A 73 -2.12 4.22 19.76
N SER A 74 -2.69 4.67 20.88
CA SER A 74 -2.64 6.07 21.33
C SER A 74 -1.22 6.54 21.57
N ALA A 75 -0.40 5.73 22.26
CA ALA A 75 0.99 6.06 22.56
C ALA A 75 1.81 6.28 21.27
N LEU A 76 1.71 5.33 20.33
CA LEU A 76 2.38 5.48 19.03
C LEU A 76 1.88 6.72 18.28
N ALA A 77 0.56 6.96 18.26
CA ALA A 77 -0.01 8.10 17.55
C ALA A 77 0.48 9.44 18.10
N GLU A 78 0.63 9.57 19.42
CA GLU A 78 1.19 10.77 20.07
C GLU A 78 2.67 10.97 19.74
N ILE A 79 3.49 9.90 19.79
CA ILE A 79 4.91 9.94 19.44
C ILE A 79 5.08 10.45 18.00
N VAL A 80 4.33 9.85 17.08
CA VAL A 80 4.36 10.22 15.65
C VAL A 80 3.87 11.65 15.44
N ALA A 81 2.78 12.05 16.08
CA ALA A 81 2.22 13.40 15.93
C ALA A 81 3.22 14.47 16.41
N LYS A 82 3.93 14.23 17.52
CA LYS A 82 4.99 15.12 18.01
C LYS A 82 6.17 15.18 17.03
N ALA A 83 6.60 14.05 16.48
CA ALA A 83 7.72 13.98 15.53
C ALA A 83 7.41 14.64 14.18
N VAL A 84 6.21 14.44 13.65
CA VAL A 84 5.75 15.07 12.40
C VAL A 84 5.44 16.55 12.61
N GLY A 85 5.07 16.94 13.82
CA GLY A 85 4.67 18.31 14.14
C GLY A 85 3.32 18.72 13.51
N PRO A 86 2.88 19.96 13.70
CA PRO A 86 1.63 20.45 13.11
C PRO A 86 1.70 20.23 11.60
N ALA A 87 0.67 19.54 11.07
CA ALA A 87 0.58 19.12 9.68
C ALA A 87 1.06 20.24 8.77
N GLY A 88 2.18 20.00 8.08
CA GLY A 88 2.91 20.99 7.34
C GLY A 88 2.01 21.84 6.48
N ARG A 89 2.37 23.10 6.25
CA ARG A 89 1.67 24.14 5.49
C ARG A 89 1.24 23.79 4.05
N GLY A 90 1.28 22.53 3.66
CA GLY A 90 0.97 21.99 2.34
C GLY A 90 -0.39 21.29 2.28
N ASN A 91 -1.46 21.99 2.21
CA ASN A 91 -2.63 21.87 1.35
C ASN A 91 -3.82 22.72 1.85
N LYS A 92 -3.80 23.98 1.53
CA LYS A 92 -4.94 24.90 1.68
C LYS A 92 -5.92 24.73 0.50
N LYS A 93 -6.46 23.55 0.28
CA LYS A 93 -7.64 23.38 -0.57
C LYS A 93 -8.61 22.47 0.15
N GLY A 94 -9.48 23.05 0.99
CA GLY A 94 -10.81 22.52 1.39
C GLY A 94 -10.93 21.11 2.00
N GLY A 95 -9.81 20.37 2.20
CA GLY A 95 -9.84 19.00 2.67
C GLY A 95 -9.67 18.89 4.20
N LYS A 96 -10.43 18.01 4.84
CA LYS A 96 -10.22 17.59 6.24
C LYS A 96 -8.73 17.28 6.45
N ARG A 97 -8.09 17.91 7.46
CA ARG A 97 -6.69 17.62 7.81
C ARG A 97 -6.55 16.15 8.17
N ILE A 98 -5.68 15.45 7.47
CA ILE A 98 -5.32 14.07 7.81
C ILE A 98 -4.43 14.11 9.05
N HIS A 99 -4.73 13.25 10.02
CA HIS A 99 -3.93 13.15 11.25
C HIS A 99 -2.47 12.76 10.92
N PRO A 100 -1.45 13.36 11.57
CA PRO A 100 -0.04 13.08 11.25
C PRO A 100 0.35 11.61 11.33
N ALA A 101 -0.23 10.85 12.26
CA ALA A 101 0.05 9.43 12.43
C ALA A 101 -0.53 8.52 11.33
N THR A 102 -1.46 9.02 10.48
CA THR A 102 -2.17 8.17 9.50
C THR A 102 -1.21 7.42 8.57
N ARG A 103 -0.17 8.09 8.08
CA ARG A 103 0.81 7.48 7.16
C ARG A 103 1.66 6.42 7.84
N THR A 104 2.08 6.65 9.06
CA THR A 104 2.86 5.68 9.85
C THR A 104 2.01 4.44 10.17
N PHE A 105 0.75 4.62 10.57
CA PHE A 105 -0.18 3.51 10.79
C PHE A 105 -0.45 2.71 9.53
N GLN A 106 -0.63 3.39 8.40
CA GLN A 106 -0.74 2.73 7.09
C GLN A 106 0.52 1.92 6.76
N ALA A 107 1.71 2.50 6.97
CA ALA A 107 2.98 1.84 6.69
C ALA A 107 3.15 0.55 7.51
N LEU A 108 2.92 0.62 8.81
CA LEU A 108 3.00 -0.53 9.71
C LEU A 108 1.98 -1.62 9.33
N ARG A 109 0.73 -1.23 9.00
CA ARG A 109 -0.30 -2.17 8.58
C ARG A 109 0.11 -2.93 7.31
N ILE A 110 0.59 -2.20 6.31
CA ILE A 110 1.03 -2.78 5.03
C ILE A 110 2.21 -3.73 5.28
N TYR A 111 3.17 -3.33 6.11
CA TYR A 111 4.35 -4.13 6.43
C TYR A 111 3.99 -5.42 7.17
N VAL A 112 3.26 -5.30 8.30
CA VAL A 112 2.86 -6.43 9.16
C VAL A 112 2.05 -7.49 8.41
N ASN A 113 1.28 -7.07 7.40
CA ASN A 113 0.40 -7.97 6.65
C ASN A 113 0.92 -8.30 5.24
N SER A 114 2.13 -7.87 4.89
CA SER A 114 2.71 -8.06 3.55
C SER A 114 1.74 -7.70 2.41
N GLU A 115 0.94 -6.60 2.61
CA GLU A 115 -0.22 -6.29 1.76
C GLU A 115 0.17 -6.10 0.28
N ILE A 116 1.37 -5.57 0.01
CA ILE A 116 1.84 -5.33 -1.36
C ILE A 116 2.25 -6.62 -2.05
N GLU A 117 2.93 -7.51 -1.33
CA GLU A 117 3.34 -8.83 -1.81
C GLU A 117 2.11 -9.68 -2.11
N GLU A 118 1.14 -9.71 -1.19
CA GLU A 118 -0.15 -10.39 -1.39
C GLU A 118 -0.92 -9.83 -2.60
N LEU A 119 -0.92 -8.50 -2.79
CA LEU A 119 -1.52 -7.88 -3.95
C LEU A 119 -0.84 -8.33 -5.26
N ARG A 120 0.49 -8.37 -5.30
CA ARG A 120 1.26 -8.82 -6.47
C ARG A 120 0.97 -10.28 -6.80
N LEU A 121 0.96 -11.15 -5.79
CA LEU A 121 0.61 -12.56 -5.94
C LEU A 121 -0.83 -12.73 -6.43
N GLY A 122 -1.77 -11.98 -5.87
CA GLY A 122 -3.16 -11.98 -6.28
C GLY A 122 -3.36 -11.53 -7.73
N LEU A 123 -2.66 -10.48 -8.17
CA LEU A 123 -2.71 -10.01 -9.56
C LEU A 123 -2.14 -11.06 -10.53
N ALA A 124 -1.01 -11.67 -10.18
CA ALA A 124 -0.41 -12.73 -11.00
C ALA A 124 -1.29 -14.00 -11.06
N ALA A 125 -1.94 -14.34 -9.95
CA ALA A 125 -2.91 -15.44 -9.90
C ALA A 125 -4.14 -15.13 -10.77
N ALA A 126 -4.69 -13.92 -10.70
CA ALA A 126 -5.81 -13.49 -11.52
C ALA A 126 -5.49 -13.55 -13.03
N GLU A 127 -4.27 -13.15 -13.45
CA GLU A 127 -3.83 -13.29 -14.84
C GLU A 127 -3.89 -14.75 -15.32
N ARG A 128 -3.51 -15.71 -14.48
CA ARG A 128 -3.49 -17.14 -14.81
C ARG A 128 -4.87 -17.79 -14.81
N LEU A 129 -5.74 -17.35 -13.91
CA LEU A 129 -7.06 -17.97 -13.70
C LEU A 129 -8.14 -17.42 -14.62
N LEU A 130 -8.00 -16.17 -15.09
CA LEU A 130 -8.97 -15.57 -15.97
C LEU A 130 -8.96 -16.25 -17.35
N ALA A 131 -10.14 -16.67 -17.79
CA ALA A 131 -10.33 -17.16 -19.15
C ALA A 131 -10.04 -16.02 -20.18
N PRO A 132 -9.71 -16.37 -21.44
CA PRO A 132 -9.69 -15.39 -22.52
C PRO A 132 -10.96 -14.54 -22.54
N GLN A 133 -10.82 -13.24 -22.81
CA GLN A 133 -11.90 -12.22 -22.77
C GLN A 133 -12.49 -11.96 -21.36
N GLY A 134 -12.01 -12.65 -20.30
CA GLY A 134 -12.42 -12.41 -18.92
C GLY A 134 -12.01 -11.01 -18.45
N TRP A 135 -12.73 -10.47 -17.47
CA TRP A 135 -12.49 -9.14 -16.94
C TRP A 135 -11.83 -9.20 -15.57
N LEU A 136 -10.78 -8.40 -15.39
CA LEU A 136 -10.17 -8.08 -14.12
C LEU A 136 -10.61 -6.69 -13.68
N ALA A 137 -11.21 -6.59 -12.49
CA ALA A 137 -11.58 -5.33 -11.86
C ALA A 137 -10.93 -5.26 -10.48
N VAL A 138 -10.08 -4.25 -10.26
CA VAL A 138 -9.34 -4.08 -9.00
C VAL A 138 -9.68 -2.73 -8.40
N VAL A 139 -10.09 -2.74 -7.12
CA VAL A 139 -10.33 -1.52 -6.33
C VAL A 139 -9.19 -1.38 -5.32
N SER A 140 -8.48 -0.27 -5.37
CA SER A 140 -7.45 0.12 -4.41
C SER A 140 -7.91 1.32 -3.59
N PHE A 141 -7.42 1.44 -2.34
CA PHE A 141 -7.81 2.50 -1.41
C PHE A 141 -6.68 3.46 -1.06
N HIS A 142 -5.45 3.15 -1.42
CA HIS A 142 -4.30 4.04 -1.24
C HIS A 142 -3.38 4.08 -2.46
N SER A 143 -2.47 5.08 -2.47
CA SER A 143 -1.62 5.39 -3.61
C SER A 143 -0.65 4.27 -3.97
N LEU A 144 -0.16 3.52 -2.99
CA LEU A 144 0.80 2.45 -3.20
C LEU A 144 0.14 1.26 -3.91
N GLU A 145 -1.03 0.80 -3.43
CA GLU A 145 -1.81 -0.23 -4.14
C GLU A 145 -2.14 0.19 -5.58
N ASP A 146 -2.65 1.42 -5.77
CA ASP A 146 -2.99 1.92 -7.11
C ASP A 146 -1.77 1.96 -8.05
N ARG A 147 -0.57 2.26 -7.50
CA ARG A 147 0.69 2.24 -8.24
C ARG A 147 1.05 0.82 -8.70
N GLU A 148 0.97 -0.16 -7.80
CA GLU A 148 1.24 -1.56 -8.12
C GLU A 148 0.28 -2.11 -9.19
N VAL A 149 -1.02 -1.90 -9.01
CA VAL A 149 -2.04 -2.31 -9.99
C VAL A 149 -1.81 -1.63 -11.34
N LYS A 150 -1.54 -0.32 -11.35
CA LYS A 150 -1.23 0.42 -12.58
C LYS A 150 0.01 -0.14 -13.26
N GLN A 151 1.07 -0.39 -12.51
CA GLN A 151 2.33 -0.92 -13.04
C GLN A 151 2.12 -2.31 -13.65
N PHE A 152 1.49 -3.22 -12.90
CA PHE A 152 1.15 -4.56 -13.37
C PHE A 152 0.37 -4.51 -14.69
N LEU A 153 -0.75 -3.79 -14.71
CA LEU A 153 -1.60 -3.70 -15.90
C LEU A 153 -0.89 -3.02 -17.08
N SER A 154 -0.09 -1.98 -16.83
CA SER A 154 0.66 -1.31 -17.90
C SER A 154 1.72 -2.22 -18.52
N GLN A 155 2.41 -3.02 -17.71
CA GLN A 155 3.37 -4.02 -18.19
C GLN A 155 2.69 -5.08 -19.08
N ARG A 156 1.54 -5.58 -18.62
CA ARG A 156 0.78 -6.63 -19.31
C ARG A 156 0.04 -6.14 -20.57
N ALA A 157 -0.15 -4.84 -20.68
CA ALA A 157 -0.75 -4.20 -21.85
C ALA A 157 0.30 -3.61 -22.83
N GLY A 158 1.58 -3.85 -22.62
CA GLY A 158 2.64 -3.30 -23.49
C GLY A 158 2.76 -1.78 -23.44
N LEU A 159 2.26 -1.13 -22.36
CA LEU A 159 2.24 0.32 -22.21
C LEU A 159 3.40 0.87 -21.37
N GLN A 160 4.49 0.14 -21.24
CA GLN A 160 5.69 0.68 -20.60
C GLN A 160 6.26 1.83 -21.42
N PRO A 161 6.80 2.88 -20.79
CA PRO A 161 7.57 3.87 -21.51
C PRO A 161 8.70 3.14 -22.22
N GLY A 162 8.70 3.18 -23.55
CA GLY A 162 9.81 2.64 -24.33
C GLY A 162 11.11 3.21 -23.78
N GLY A 163 12.12 2.38 -23.62
CA GLY A 163 13.46 2.82 -23.28
C GLY A 163 13.90 3.95 -24.20
N SER A 164 14.93 4.72 -23.80
CA SER A 164 15.51 5.80 -24.58
C SER A 164 15.44 5.54 -26.08
N ARG A 165 15.12 6.56 -26.89
CA ARG A 165 15.06 6.48 -28.37
C ARG A 165 16.34 5.90 -29.01
N HIS A 166 17.41 5.76 -28.22
CA HIS A 166 18.70 5.21 -28.62
C HIS A 166 18.93 3.76 -28.16
N ARG A 167 17.93 3.11 -27.55
CA ARG A 167 18.04 1.69 -27.21
C ARG A 167 17.38 0.88 -28.31
N PRO A 168 18.03 -0.16 -28.86
CA PRO A 168 17.40 -1.03 -29.85
C PRO A 168 16.10 -1.61 -29.30
N PRO A 169 15.10 -1.94 -30.17
CA PRO A 169 13.88 -2.58 -29.71
C PRO A 169 14.27 -3.77 -28.83
N ASN A 170 13.82 -3.76 -27.59
CA ASN A 170 14.12 -4.84 -26.65
C ASN A 170 13.53 -6.12 -27.24
N GLU A 171 14.35 -7.14 -27.45
CA GLU A 171 13.92 -8.50 -27.83
C GLU A 171 13.03 -9.13 -26.74
N ASP A 172 12.97 -8.56 -25.54
CA ASP A 172 12.08 -8.91 -24.43
C ASP A 172 10.68 -8.23 -24.52
N GLN A 173 10.05 -8.19 -25.70
CA GLN A 173 8.65 -7.82 -25.74
C GLN A 173 7.81 -8.92 -25.10
N ARG A 174 7.53 -8.75 -23.80
CA ARG A 174 6.61 -9.65 -23.08
C ARG A 174 5.26 -9.68 -23.80
N PRO A 175 4.64 -10.86 -23.96
CA PRO A 175 3.37 -10.98 -24.63
C PRO A 175 2.30 -10.14 -23.94
N ILE A 176 1.45 -9.49 -24.72
CA ILE A 176 0.34 -8.64 -24.23
C ILE A 176 -0.79 -9.54 -23.76
N THR A 177 -0.95 -9.65 -22.44
CA THR A 177 -1.93 -10.53 -21.80
C THR A 177 -3.19 -9.81 -21.37
N PHE A 178 -3.18 -8.47 -21.31
CA PHE A 178 -4.34 -7.66 -20.99
C PHE A 178 -4.55 -6.52 -21.99
N HIS A 179 -5.80 -6.25 -22.31
CA HIS A 179 -6.27 -5.04 -22.98
C HIS A 179 -6.83 -4.07 -21.93
N LEU A 180 -6.44 -2.78 -22.01
CA LEU A 180 -6.94 -1.74 -21.12
C LEU A 180 -7.97 -0.89 -21.87
N PRO A 181 -9.28 -1.05 -21.63
CA PRO A 181 -10.31 -0.20 -22.28
C PRO A 181 -10.20 1.25 -21.80
N ARG A 182 -9.56 1.45 -20.63
CA ARG A 182 -9.27 2.76 -20.07
C ARG A 182 -7.90 2.77 -19.37
N ARG A 183 -7.05 3.74 -19.73
CA ARG A 183 -5.72 3.91 -19.08
C ARG A 183 -5.77 4.49 -17.67
N GLY A 184 -6.77 5.33 -17.37
CA GLY A 184 -6.94 5.98 -16.08
C GLY A 184 -7.79 5.18 -15.10
N ALA A 185 -7.56 5.33 -13.80
CA ALA A 185 -8.46 4.78 -12.79
C ALA A 185 -9.80 5.54 -12.76
N VAL A 186 -10.88 4.83 -12.51
CA VAL A 186 -12.19 5.41 -12.21
C VAL A 186 -12.21 5.80 -10.74
N LYS A 187 -12.67 7.02 -10.45
CA LYS A 187 -12.83 7.55 -9.09
C LYS A 187 -14.31 7.52 -8.71
N PRO A 188 -14.63 7.44 -7.41
CA PRO A 188 -16.01 7.53 -6.95
C PRO A 188 -16.61 8.90 -7.30
N LYS A 189 -17.90 8.92 -7.54
CA LYS A 189 -18.68 10.15 -7.75
C LYS A 189 -18.94 10.86 -6.42
N GLU A 190 -19.25 12.14 -6.46
CA GLU A 190 -19.56 12.93 -5.26
C GLU A 190 -20.76 12.35 -4.48
N ALA A 191 -21.79 11.88 -5.18
CA ALA A 191 -22.93 11.24 -4.58
C ALA A 191 -22.56 9.97 -3.77
N GLU A 192 -21.63 9.17 -4.29
CA GLU A 192 -21.12 8.00 -3.57
C GLU A 192 -20.29 8.40 -2.33
N MET A 193 -19.45 9.42 -2.47
CA MET A 193 -18.62 9.92 -1.36
C MET A 193 -19.47 10.56 -0.25
N ALA A 194 -20.62 11.12 -0.59
CA ALA A 194 -21.55 11.70 0.39
C ALA A 194 -22.20 10.62 1.28
N VAL A 195 -22.55 9.46 0.67
CA VAL A 195 -23.15 8.33 1.37
C VAL A 195 -22.10 7.44 2.04
N ASN A 196 -20.96 7.23 1.37
CA ASN A 196 -19.85 6.43 1.85
C ASN A 196 -18.53 7.23 1.85
N PRO A 197 -18.20 7.94 2.93
CA PRO A 197 -16.96 8.73 3.02
C PRO A 197 -15.68 7.88 2.85
N ARG A 198 -15.73 6.57 3.09
CA ARG A 198 -14.60 5.65 2.92
C ARG A 198 -14.25 5.42 1.44
N ALA A 199 -15.21 5.63 0.52
CA ALA A 199 -14.97 5.53 -0.93
C ALA A 199 -14.07 6.64 -1.48
N ARG A 200 -13.86 7.75 -0.76
CA ARG A 200 -13.13 8.94 -1.26
C ARG A 200 -11.77 8.63 -1.88
N SER A 201 -11.06 7.68 -1.34
CA SER A 201 -9.72 7.28 -1.82
C SER A 201 -9.75 6.15 -2.84
N ALA A 202 -10.91 5.55 -3.09
CA ALA A 202 -11.04 4.40 -3.98
C ALA A 202 -10.61 4.72 -5.42
N ARG A 203 -9.97 3.76 -6.04
CA ARG A 203 -9.53 3.76 -7.43
C ARG A 203 -9.89 2.43 -8.03
N LEU A 204 -10.79 2.42 -9.03
CA LEU A 204 -11.09 1.21 -9.79
C LEU A 204 -10.26 1.19 -11.08
N ARG A 205 -9.55 0.11 -11.31
CA ARG A 205 -8.91 -0.21 -12.59
C ARG A 205 -9.51 -1.46 -13.17
N VAL A 206 -9.70 -1.47 -14.50
CA VAL A 206 -10.27 -2.60 -15.23
C VAL A 206 -9.37 -2.97 -16.40
N ALA A 207 -9.29 -4.27 -16.68
CA ALA A 207 -8.58 -4.84 -17.80
C ALA A 207 -9.30 -6.07 -18.30
N GLN A 208 -9.15 -6.38 -19.56
CA GLN A 208 -9.71 -7.57 -20.19
C GLN A 208 -8.58 -8.50 -20.62
N ARG A 209 -8.68 -9.79 -20.29
CA ARG A 209 -7.72 -10.80 -20.74
C ARG A 209 -7.74 -10.89 -22.27
N THR A 210 -6.57 -11.04 -22.87
CA THR A 210 -6.40 -11.43 -24.26
C THR A 210 -6.42 -12.96 -24.40
N ASP A 211 -6.30 -13.47 -25.62
CA ASP A 211 -6.19 -14.91 -25.90
C ASP A 211 -4.75 -15.43 -25.69
N VAL A 212 -3.80 -14.53 -25.45
CA VAL A 212 -2.39 -14.85 -25.21
C VAL A 212 -2.23 -15.55 -23.85
N PRO A 213 -1.44 -16.64 -23.74
CA PRO A 213 -1.19 -17.30 -22.47
C PRO A 213 -0.65 -16.35 -21.40
N ALA A 214 -0.97 -16.60 -20.12
CA ALA A 214 -0.46 -15.81 -19.02
C ALA A 214 1.07 -15.84 -18.98
N ASN A 215 1.68 -14.72 -18.60
CA ASN A 215 3.11 -14.68 -18.36
C ASN A 215 3.45 -15.61 -17.17
N VAL A 216 4.23 -16.65 -17.44
CA VAL A 216 4.76 -17.50 -16.38
C VAL A 216 5.88 -16.72 -15.70
N ILE A 217 5.71 -16.38 -14.43
CA ILE A 217 6.82 -15.91 -13.61
C ILE A 217 7.72 -17.14 -13.39
N PRO A 218 9.01 -17.10 -13.77
CA PRO A 218 9.93 -18.18 -13.44
C PRO A 218 9.88 -18.45 -11.93
N ALA A 219 9.92 -19.72 -11.54
CA ALA A 219 9.85 -20.10 -10.12
C ALA A 219 10.93 -19.40 -9.27
N ASN A 220 12.08 -19.07 -9.86
CA ASN A 220 13.19 -18.36 -9.22
C ASN A 220 12.84 -16.91 -8.83
N ASP A 221 11.89 -16.25 -9.51
CA ASP A 221 11.49 -14.86 -9.16
C ASP A 221 10.44 -14.85 -8.03
N VAL A 222 9.84 -16.01 -7.71
CA VAL A 222 8.91 -16.16 -6.59
C VAL A 222 9.69 -16.34 -5.27
N GLU A 223 10.82 -17.07 -5.29
CA GLU A 223 11.68 -17.24 -4.11
C GLU A 223 12.45 -15.97 -3.72
N ALA A 224 12.72 -15.09 -4.68
CA ALA A 224 13.36 -13.78 -4.39
C ALA A 224 12.38 -12.73 -3.82
N ALA A 225 11.07 -13.03 -3.79
CA ALA A 225 10.02 -12.14 -3.30
C ALA A 225 9.41 -12.63 -1.96
N LEU A 226 9.87 -13.75 -1.41
CA LEU A 226 9.55 -14.29 -0.09
C LEU A 226 10.69 -14.03 0.90
#